data_dda3186582919ccc4d6bf1d99151629f
#
_entry.id   dda3186582919ccc4d6bf1d99151629f
#
_cell.length_a   1.000
_cell.length_b   1.000
_cell.length_c   1.000
_cell.angle_alpha   90.00
_cell.angle_beta   90.00
_cell.angle_gamma   90.00
#
_symmetry.space_group_name_H-M   'P 1'
#
loop_
_entity.id
_entity.type
_entity.pdbx_description
1 polymer ?
#
loop_
_entity_poly.entity_id
_entity_poly.type
_entity_poly.pdbx_seq_one_letter_code
_entity_poly.pdbx_strand_id
1 'polypeptide(L)'
;MFAYIIVFVVRDSRTFIANSYNDRQDLYASKIKKGSIYSSDGNVLAETITDDEGNEYRNYPYANVFAHAVGYDSNGQAGLEMSSAYYLLSSNQNIITKTYNKLKDEKSIGNNVISTLDSTLQSTAYDALGYNDGAIVVMEPSTGKILAMVSKPDFDPNYIDSVIEETQDTDSSCLLNRATQGLYPPGSTFKVLTALEYIHENSNYKKYSYVCQGEDIFDGVQIHCSDYAVHDTVDLADSLAKSCNTSFANIGMQLDKQSYRDLCEKFLFNKDLPYDGYYRKSEFKLSASSDDSEIPQTAIGQGDTLITPLHSAMIMSTIANGGVMMSPYMIDRIENCDGDLVKTFKPNTYGKIISSSDAKILKDLMLGVTSYGTASDAFADTPYTIAGKTGTAEFND
;
A
#
# COMPACT_ATOMS: atom_id res chain seq x y z
N MET A 1 4.83 -9.54 36.72
CA MET A 1 3.86 -10.51 36.16
C MET A 1 2.54 -9.85 35.80
N PHE A 2 1.80 -9.18 36.68
CA PHE A 2 0.53 -8.50 36.35
C PHE A 2 0.65 -7.45 35.23
N ALA A 3 1.65 -6.57 35.28
CA ALA A 3 1.87 -5.56 34.24
C ALA A 3 2.18 -6.19 32.86
N TYR A 4 2.90 -7.30 32.83
CA TYR A 4 3.17 -8.04 31.58
C TYR A 4 1.89 -8.66 31.01
N ILE A 5 1.03 -9.23 31.86
CA ILE A 5 -0.27 -9.78 31.44
C ILE A 5 -1.17 -8.66 30.87
N ILE A 6 -1.19 -7.48 31.49
CA ILE A 6 -1.96 -6.33 30.99
C ILE A 6 -1.42 -5.86 29.64
N VAL A 7 -0.09 -5.73 29.51
CA VAL A 7 0.54 -5.35 28.22
C VAL A 7 0.27 -6.41 27.15
N PHE A 8 0.42 -7.69 27.48
CA PHE A 8 0.09 -8.80 26.56
C PHE A 8 -1.39 -8.77 26.15
N VAL A 9 -2.32 -8.61 27.07
CA VAL A 9 -3.75 -8.57 26.78
C VAL A 9 -4.13 -7.34 25.95
N VAL A 10 -3.48 -6.20 26.15
CA VAL A 10 -3.83 -4.95 25.45
C VAL A 10 -3.13 -4.83 24.10
N ARG A 11 -1.89 -5.33 23.98
CA ARG A 11 -1.04 -5.16 22.80
C ARG A 11 -0.93 -6.40 21.93
N ASP A 12 -0.69 -7.55 22.53
CA ASP A 12 -0.28 -8.75 21.80
C ASP A 12 -1.39 -9.80 21.65
N SER A 13 -2.50 -9.68 22.43
CA SER A 13 -3.60 -10.66 22.38
C SER A 13 -4.27 -10.75 21.00
N ARG A 14 -4.32 -9.62 20.26
CA ARG A 14 -4.93 -9.57 18.92
C ARG A 14 -4.12 -10.34 17.90
N THR A 15 -2.79 -10.14 17.90
CA THR A 15 -1.85 -10.86 17.03
C THR A 15 -1.82 -12.36 17.35
N PHE A 16 -1.99 -12.70 18.63
CA PHE A 16 -2.00 -14.09 19.08
C PHE A 16 -3.31 -14.81 18.73
N ILE A 17 -4.44 -14.10 18.75
CA ILE A 17 -5.76 -14.64 18.37
C ILE A 17 -5.90 -14.72 16.85
N ALA A 18 -5.30 -13.80 16.12
CA ALA A 18 -5.30 -13.76 14.65
C ALA A 18 -4.34 -14.78 14.00
N ASN A 19 -3.60 -15.56 14.78
CA ASN A 19 -2.72 -16.59 14.25
C ASN A 19 -3.55 -17.77 13.74
N SER A 20 -3.45 -18.07 12.43
CA SER A 20 -4.13 -19.15 11.73
C SER A 20 -3.86 -20.58 12.30
N TYR A 21 -2.80 -20.73 13.07
CA TYR A 21 -2.47 -21.99 13.80
C TYR A 21 -3.06 -22.07 15.20
N ASN A 22 -4.03 -21.20 15.53
CA ASN A 22 -4.62 -21.19 16.86
C ASN A 22 -5.89 -22.04 16.91
N ASP A 23 -5.81 -23.25 17.45
CA ASP A 23 -6.94 -24.19 17.67
C ASP A 23 -8.18 -23.56 18.35
N ARG A 24 -8.02 -22.35 18.92
CA ARG A 24 -9.15 -21.59 19.48
C ARG A 24 -10.06 -21.01 18.42
N GLN A 25 -9.59 -20.78 17.20
CA GLN A 25 -10.45 -20.30 16.11
C GLN A 25 -11.48 -21.37 15.76
N ASP A 26 -11.09 -22.64 15.68
CA ASP A 26 -11.99 -23.77 15.43
C ASP A 26 -13.02 -23.92 16.54
N LEU A 27 -12.60 -23.70 17.79
CA LEU A 27 -13.53 -23.72 18.94
C LEU A 27 -14.54 -22.55 18.87
N TYR A 28 -14.14 -21.37 18.38
CA TYR A 28 -15.07 -20.26 18.18
C TYR A 28 -15.98 -20.51 16.97
N ALA A 29 -15.45 -20.99 15.86
CA ALA A 29 -16.20 -21.33 14.65
C ALA A 29 -17.27 -22.42 14.89
N SER A 30 -17.01 -23.34 15.83
CA SER A 30 -18.03 -24.33 16.25
C SER A 30 -19.26 -23.73 16.96
N LYS A 31 -19.11 -22.51 17.53
CA LYS A 31 -20.16 -21.84 18.34
C LYS A 31 -20.70 -20.56 17.71
N ILE A 32 -19.96 -19.99 16.75
CA ILE A 32 -20.27 -18.70 16.15
C ILE A 32 -20.23 -18.86 14.63
N LYS A 33 -21.33 -18.53 13.96
CA LYS A 33 -21.37 -18.36 12.51
C LYS A 33 -20.60 -17.08 12.21
N LYS A 34 -19.53 -17.17 11.42
CA LYS A 34 -18.63 -16.05 11.11
C LYS A 34 -19.40 -14.90 10.46
N GLY A 35 -19.19 -13.67 10.96
CA GLY A 35 -19.84 -12.46 10.45
C GLY A 35 -19.37 -12.09 9.05
N SER A 36 -20.00 -11.09 8.45
CA SER A 36 -19.74 -10.64 7.08
C SER A 36 -18.75 -9.49 7.01
N ILE A 37 -18.06 -9.35 5.87
CA ILE A 37 -17.24 -8.20 5.52
C ILE A 37 -17.97 -7.40 4.46
N TYR A 38 -18.10 -6.10 4.68
CA TYR A 38 -18.77 -5.16 3.78
C TYR A 38 -17.78 -4.12 3.27
N SER A 39 -18.01 -3.65 2.05
CA SER A 39 -17.40 -2.42 1.55
C SER A 39 -17.95 -1.18 2.27
N SER A 40 -17.29 -0.04 2.08
CA SER A 40 -17.72 1.24 2.67
C SER A 40 -19.08 1.71 2.14
N ASP A 41 -19.43 1.30 0.93
CA ASP A 41 -20.68 1.58 0.23
C ASP A 41 -21.76 0.48 0.45
N GLY A 42 -21.51 -0.46 1.36
CA GLY A 42 -22.49 -1.43 1.88
C GLY A 42 -22.65 -2.72 1.10
N ASN A 43 -21.79 -2.99 0.12
CA ASN A 43 -21.82 -4.26 -0.60
C ASN A 43 -21.13 -5.38 0.18
N VAL A 44 -21.67 -6.60 0.09
CA VAL A 44 -21.09 -7.78 0.73
C VAL A 44 -19.82 -8.20 -0.01
N LEU A 45 -18.67 -8.22 0.70
CA LEU A 45 -17.39 -8.67 0.16
C LEU A 45 -17.06 -10.12 0.55
N ALA A 46 -17.49 -10.51 1.74
CA ALA A 46 -17.41 -11.90 2.22
C ALA A 46 -18.53 -12.17 3.21
N GLU A 47 -19.16 -13.34 3.11
CA GLU A 47 -20.24 -13.78 4.01
C GLU A 47 -20.18 -15.28 4.24
N THR A 48 -20.81 -15.76 5.33
CA THR A 48 -20.97 -17.19 5.57
C THR A 48 -22.38 -17.60 5.16
N ILE A 49 -22.50 -18.43 4.14
CA ILE A 49 -23.76 -19.01 3.69
C ILE A 49 -23.88 -20.45 4.15
N THR A 50 -25.11 -20.94 4.22
CA THR A 50 -25.44 -22.31 4.65
C THR A 50 -26.15 -22.98 3.48
N ASP A 51 -25.69 -24.16 3.07
CA ASP A 51 -26.31 -24.95 2.03
C ASP A 51 -27.58 -25.68 2.52
N ASP A 52 -28.26 -26.37 1.60
CA ASP A 52 -29.48 -27.14 1.91
C ASP A 52 -29.23 -28.34 2.87
N GLU A 53 -27.98 -28.77 3.01
CA GLU A 53 -27.55 -29.84 3.89
C GLU A 53 -27.15 -29.32 5.28
N GLY A 54 -27.10 -27.99 5.47
CA GLY A 54 -26.72 -27.33 6.72
C GLY A 54 -25.23 -27.07 6.88
N ASN A 55 -24.40 -27.28 5.85
CA ASN A 55 -22.97 -26.97 5.88
C ASN A 55 -22.75 -25.47 5.69
N GLU A 56 -21.87 -24.90 6.50
CA GLU A 56 -21.47 -23.50 6.38
C GLU A 56 -20.22 -23.40 5.51
N TYR A 57 -20.21 -22.45 4.56
CA TYR A 57 -19.05 -22.12 3.77
C TYR A 57 -18.93 -20.62 3.55
N ARG A 58 -17.71 -20.16 3.30
CA ARG A 58 -17.42 -18.76 3.04
C ARG A 58 -17.64 -18.44 1.57
N ASN A 59 -18.40 -17.38 1.29
CA ASN A 59 -18.72 -16.92 -0.05
C ASN A 59 -18.15 -15.53 -0.28
N TYR A 60 -17.52 -15.32 -1.43
CA TYR A 60 -16.92 -14.08 -1.87
C TYR A 60 -17.58 -13.60 -3.16
N PRO A 61 -18.64 -12.77 -3.08
CA PRO A 61 -19.45 -12.41 -4.25
C PRO A 61 -18.69 -11.69 -5.38
N TYR A 62 -17.60 -11.01 -5.04
CA TYR A 62 -16.76 -10.29 -6.02
C TYR A 62 -15.57 -11.11 -6.51
N ALA A 63 -15.43 -12.36 -6.09
CA ALA A 63 -14.39 -13.28 -6.54
C ALA A 63 -12.99 -12.60 -6.61
N ASN A 64 -12.35 -12.62 -7.76
CA ASN A 64 -10.99 -12.11 -8.01
C ASN A 64 -10.81 -10.62 -7.68
N VAL A 65 -11.85 -9.80 -7.84
CA VAL A 65 -11.75 -8.33 -7.73
C VAL A 65 -11.24 -7.87 -6.37
N PHE A 66 -11.61 -8.58 -5.30
CA PHE A 66 -11.21 -8.27 -3.94
C PHE A 66 -10.27 -9.31 -3.31
N ALA A 67 -9.80 -10.30 -4.08
CA ALA A 67 -9.07 -11.46 -3.57
C ALA A 67 -7.93 -11.08 -2.62
N HIS A 68 -7.06 -10.14 -2.99
CA HIS A 68 -5.91 -9.76 -2.18
C HIS A 68 -6.25 -8.80 -1.02
N ALA A 69 -7.29 -7.98 -1.16
CA ALA A 69 -7.70 -7.05 -0.12
C ALA A 69 -8.53 -7.73 0.97
N VAL A 70 -9.52 -8.53 0.58
CA VAL A 70 -10.37 -9.30 1.49
C VAL A 70 -9.66 -10.56 1.96
N GLY A 71 -8.96 -11.25 1.07
CA GLY A 71 -8.27 -12.48 1.37
C GLY A 71 -9.18 -13.71 1.32
N TYR A 72 -8.81 -14.72 2.09
CA TYR A 72 -9.48 -16.01 2.19
C TYR A 72 -9.41 -16.56 3.62
N ASP A 73 -10.23 -17.58 3.93
CA ASP A 73 -10.45 -18.09 5.28
C ASP A 73 -10.08 -19.58 5.47
N SER A 74 -9.76 -20.33 4.42
CA SER A 74 -9.35 -21.73 4.49
C SER A 74 -7.87 -21.91 4.15
N ASN A 75 -7.24 -23.00 4.63
CA ASN A 75 -5.82 -23.32 4.44
C ASN A 75 -4.84 -22.17 4.79
N GLY A 76 -5.09 -21.52 5.90
CA GLY A 76 -4.49 -20.26 6.30
C GLY A 76 -5.51 -19.13 6.20
N GLN A 77 -5.05 -17.91 6.34
CA GLN A 77 -5.91 -16.71 6.21
C GLN A 77 -5.08 -15.58 5.62
N ALA A 78 -5.71 -14.70 4.87
CA ALA A 78 -5.07 -13.52 4.29
C ALA A 78 -5.99 -12.28 4.38
N GLY A 79 -5.45 -11.11 4.08
CA GLY A 79 -6.21 -9.87 3.92
C GLY A 79 -7.05 -9.47 5.13
N LEU A 80 -8.26 -8.96 4.86
CA LEU A 80 -9.22 -8.59 5.90
C LEU A 80 -9.74 -9.81 6.68
N GLU A 81 -9.87 -10.98 6.04
CA GLU A 81 -10.26 -12.21 6.75
C GLU A 81 -9.32 -12.51 7.92
N MET A 82 -8.01 -12.39 7.69
CA MET A 82 -7.00 -12.58 8.74
C MET A 82 -7.01 -11.44 9.76
N SER A 83 -6.93 -10.19 9.30
CA SER A 83 -6.78 -9.03 10.20
C SER A 83 -8.01 -8.75 11.06
N SER A 84 -9.19 -9.23 10.64
CA SER A 84 -10.46 -9.06 11.35
C SER A 84 -11.05 -10.35 11.95
N ALA A 85 -10.35 -11.48 11.88
CA ALA A 85 -10.82 -12.79 12.33
C ALA A 85 -11.42 -12.77 13.76
N TYR A 86 -10.75 -12.05 14.69
CA TYR A 86 -11.24 -11.88 16.05
C TYR A 86 -12.64 -11.26 16.10
N TYR A 87 -12.91 -10.24 15.29
CA TYR A 87 -14.22 -9.57 15.28
C TYR A 87 -15.28 -10.43 14.61
N LEU A 88 -14.94 -11.05 13.50
CA LEU A 88 -15.81 -11.93 12.73
C LEU A 88 -16.25 -13.17 13.54
N LEU A 89 -15.40 -13.65 14.45
CA LEU A 89 -15.68 -14.78 15.36
C LEU A 89 -16.07 -14.35 16.78
N SER A 90 -16.36 -13.05 16.99
CA SER A 90 -16.90 -12.53 18.26
C SER A 90 -18.33 -12.08 18.04
N SER A 91 -19.23 -12.44 18.96
CA SER A 91 -20.64 -12.05 18.88
C SER A 91 -20.99 -11.00 19.93
N ASN A 92 -21.52 -9.87 19.50
CA ASN A 92 -22.08 -8.81 20.35
C ASN A 92 -23.62 -8.74 20.27
N GLN A 93 -24.25 -9.87 19.93
CA GLN A 93 -25.72 -9.99 19.97
C GLN A 93 -26.28 -9.71 21.36
N ASN A 94 -27.56 -9.28 21.39
CA ASN A 94 -28.29 -9.13 22.65
C ASN A 94 -28.30 -10.46 23.46
N ILE A 95 -28.17 -10.35 24.78
CA ILE A 95 -28.09 -11.50 25.69
C ILE A 95 -29.32 -12.41 25.61
N ILE A 96 -30.49 -11.85 25.31
CA ILE A 96 -31.74 -12.60 25.13
C ILE A 96 -31.64 -13.50 23.90
N THR A 97 -31.16 -12.94 22.76
CA THR A 97 -30.95 -13.68 21.51
C THR A 97 -29.91 -14.78 21.69
N LYS A 98 -28.78 -14.46 22.34
CA LYS A 98 -27.76 -15.47 22.66
C LYS A 98 -28.29 -16.63 23.51
N THR A 99 -29.14 -16.31 24.52
CA THR A 99 -29.73 -17.33 25.40
C THR A 99 -30.74 -18.19 24.63
N TYR A 100 -31.51 -17.56 23.75
CA TYR A 100 -32.48 -18.27 22.91
C TYR A 100 -31.76 -19.19 21.90
N ASN A 101 -30.73 -18.72 21.21
CA ASN A 101 -29.93 -19.53 20.29
C ASN A 101 -29.30 -20.72 21.02
N LYS A 102 -28.73 -20.46 22.20
CA LYS A 102 -28.16 -21.54 23.03
C LYS A 102 -29.18 -22.61 23.46
N LEU A 103 -30.43 -22.21 23.70
CA LEU A 103 -31.50 -23.16 24.05
C LEU A 103 -31.96 -24.01 22.86
N LYS A 104 -31.76 -23.48 21.63
CA LYS A 104 -32.06 -24.17 20.38
C LYS A 104 -30.87 -24.92 19.77
N ASP A 105 -29.72 -24.86 20.41
CA ASP A 105 -28.46 -25.40 19.90
C ASP A 105 -28.05 -24.74 18.56
N GLU A 106 -28.45 -23.47 18.39
CA GLU A 106 -28.08 -22.64 17.22
C GLU A 106 -26.81 -21.81 17.50
N LYS A 107 -25.95 -21.63 16.49
CA LYS A 107 -24.78 -20.78 16.63
C LYS A 107 -25.18 -19.31 16.83
N SER A 108 -24.40 -18.58 17.60
CA SER A 108 -24.47 -17.10 17.61
C SER A 108 -23.88 -16.55 16.32
N ILE A 109 -24.34 -15.38 15.88
CA ILE A 109 -23.79 -14.70 14.70
C ILE A 109 -22.66 -13.78 15.13
N GLY A 110 -21.53 -13.84 14.44
CA GLY A 110 -20.38 -12.98 14.65
C GLY A 110 -20.64 -11.52 14.24
N ASN A 111 -19.73 -10.63 14.61
CA ASN A 111 -19.85 -9.23 14.21
C ASN A 111 -19.48 -9.05 12.75
N ASN A 112 -20.07 -8.04 12.14
CA ASN A 112 -19.76 -7.61 10.79
C ASN A 112 -18.60 -6.59 10.79
N VAL A 113 -17.79 -6.66 9.78
CA VAL A 113 -16.67 -5.74 9.52
C VAL A 113 -17.04 -4.83 8.35
N ILE A 114 -17.09 -3.54 8.59
CA ILE A 114 -17.26 -2.55 7.54
C ILE A 114 -15.88 -2.03 7.17
N SER A 115 -15.46 -2.30 5.94
CA SER A 115 -14.14 -1.87 5.45
C SER A 115 -14.15 -0.42 4.97
N THR A 116 -12.97 0.09 4.67
CA THR A 116 -12.80 1.40 3.99
C THR A 116 -12.84 1.26 2.47
N LEU A 117 -12.85 0.04 1.94
CA LEU A 117 -12.83 -0.23 0.52
C LEU A 117 -14.15 0.20 -0.14
N ASP A 118 -14.05 0.94 -1.23
CA ASP A 118 -15.18 1.33 -2.08
C ASP A 118 -15.29 0.33 -3.24
N SER A 119 -16.46 -0.27 -3.42
CA SER A 119 -16.62 -1.35 -4.39
C SER A 119 -16.54 -0.88 -5.84
N THR A 120 -17.01 0.32 -6.12
CA THR A 120 -16.94 0.92 -7.46
C THR A 120 -15.50 1.29 -7.81
N LEU A 121 -14.79 1.92 -6.88
CA LEU A 121 -13.40 2.29 -7.08
C LEU A 121 -12.48 1.07 -7.21
N GLN A 122 -12.71 0.04 -6.39
CA GLN A 122 -11.97 -1.23 -6.47
C GLN A 122 -12.17 -1.90 -7.84
N SER A 123 -13.42 -2.01 -8.31
CA SER A 123 -13.72 -2.59 -9.62
C SER A 123 -13.11 -1.77 -10.76
N THR A 124 -13.19 -0.44 -10.67
CA THR A 124 -12.56 0.46 -11.66
C THR A 124 -11.04 0.28 -11.70
N ALA A 125 -10.40 0.19 -10.54
CA ALA A 125 -8.96 -0.05 -10.44
C ALA A 125 -8.57 -1.43 -10.98
N TYR A 126 -9.38 -2.45 -10.68
CA TYR A 126 -9.17 -3.81 -11.19
C TYR A 126 -9.25 -3.87 -12.72
N ASP A 127 -10.25 -3.23 -13.30
CA ASP A 127 -10.43 -3.14 -14.75
C ASP A 127 -9.32 -2.32 -15.42
N ALA A 128 -8.89 -1.21 -14.78
CA ALA A 128 -7.81 -0.36 -15.28
C ALA A 128 -6.46 -1.09 -15.32
N LEU A 129 -6.18 -1.98 -14.37
CA LEU A 129 -4.97 -2.81 -14.39
C LEU A 129 -5.00 -3.83 -15.54
N GLY A 130 -6.18 -4.24 -15.97
CA GLY A 130 -6.39 -5.16 -17.12
C GLY A 130 -5.71 -6.50 -16.90
N TYR A 131 -4.92 -6.94 -17.86
CA TYR A 131 -4.14 -8.19 -17.83
C TYR A 131 -2.67 -8.00 -17.39
N ASN A 132 -2.32 -6.80 -16.96
CA ASN A 132 -0.95 -6.56 -16.51
C ASN A 132 -0.74 -7.11 -15.10
N ASP A 133 0.43 -7.70 -14.88
CA ASP A 133 0.91 -8.02 -13.54
C ASP A 133 1.28 -6.73 -12.82
N GLY A 134 0.83 -6.58 -11.58
CA GLY A 134 1.10 -5.37 -10.82
C GLY A 134 0.13 -5.12 -9.67
N ALA A 135 0.11 -3.88 -9.19
CA ALA A 135 -0.80 -3.47 -8.13
C ALA A 135 -1.26 -2.01 -8.29
N ILE A 136 -2.47 -1.75 -7.82
CA ILE A 136 -3.01 -0.39 -7.65
C ILE A 136 -3.41 -0.21 -6.19
N VAL A 137 -2.97 0.90 -5.59
CA VAL A 137 -3.36 1.31 -4.23
C VAL A 137 -3.94 2.72 -4.29
N VAL A 138 -5.16 2.88 -3.81
CA VAL A 138 -5.83 4.18 -3.70
C VAL A 138 -6.02 4.51 -2.24
N MET A 139 -5.48 5.65 -1.80
CA MET A 139 -5.56 6.11 -0.41
C MET A 139 -6.19 7.48 -0.31
N GLU A 140 -6.93 7.72 0.77
CA GLU A 140 -7.37 9.06 1.18
C GLU A 140 -6.27 9.72 2.02
N PRO A 141 -5.59 10.78 1.53
CA PRO A 141 -4.40 11.34 2.19
C PRO A 141 -4.67 11.90 3.59
N SER A 142 -5.86 12.45 3.82
CA SER A 142 -6.23 13.11 5.09
C SER A 142 -6.53 12.14 6.22
N THR A 143 -6.87 10.89 5.92
CA THR A 143 -7.28 9.89 6.91
C THR A 143 -6.39 8.66 6.96
N GLY A 144 -5.74 8.31 5.85
CA GLY A 144 -5.02 7.06 5.66
C GLY A 144 -5.92 5.88 5.27
N LYS A 145 -7.20 6.11 4.97
CA LYS A 145 -8.09 5.05 4.46
C LYS A 145 -7.55 4.51 3.14
N ILE A 146 -7.45 3.18 3.05
CA ILE A 146 -7.23 2.50 1.78
C ILE A 146 -8.62 2.31 1.16
N LEU A 147 -8.86 2.97 0.03
CA LEU A 147 -10.15 2.96 -0.66
C LEU A 147 -10.21 1.86 -1.71
N ALA A 148 -9.06 1.48 -2.30
CA ALA A 148 -8.92 0.34 -3.17
C ALA A 148 -7.51 -0.25 -3.07
N MET A 149 -7.42 -1.58 -3.20
CA MET A 149 -6.16 -2.32 -3.23
C MET A 149 -6.31 -3.51 -4.18
N VAL A 150 -5.68 -3.42 -5.33
CA VAL A 150 -5.67 -4.44 -6.38
C VAL A 150 -4.28 -5.03 -6.51
N SER A 151 -4.21 -6.34 -6.73
CA SER A 151 -2.97 -7.05 -7.07
C SER A 151 -3.27 -8.11 -8.13
N LYS A 152 -2.41 -8.22 -9.15
CA LYS A 152 -2.47 -9.25 -10.21
C LYS A 152 -1.08 -9.83 -10.47
N PRO A 153 -0.99 -11.13 -10.85
CA PRO A 153 -2.07 -12.09 -11.05
C PRO A 153 -2.86 -12.31 -9.75
N ASP A 154 -4.12 -12.66 -9.90
CA ASP A 154 -5.06 -12.87 -8.81
C ASP A 154 -5.58 -14.31 -8.78
N PHE A 155 -6.55 -14.56 -7.91
CA PHE A 155 -7.20 -15.85 -7.73
C PHE A 155 -8.65 -15.64 -7.31
N ASP A 156 -9.50 -16.67 -7.46
CA ASP A 156 -10.83 -16.67 -6.87
C ASP A 156 -10.79 -17.30 -5.47
N PRO A 157 -11.04 -16.51 -4.39
CA PRO A 157 -11.02 -17.03 -3.02
C PRO A 157 -12.10 -18.08 -2.72
N ASN A 158 -13.14 -18.20 -3.56
CA ASN A 158 -14.12 -19.27 -3.45
C ASN A 158 -13.53 -20.65 -3.77
N TYR A 159 -12.42 -20.71 -4.48
CA TYR A 159 -11.72 -21.94 -4.90
C TYR A 159 -10.30 -22.01 -4.34
N ILE A 160 -10.04 -21.36 -3.21
CA ILE A 160 -8.67 -21.20 -2.67
C ILE A 160 -7.94 -22.53 -2.46
N ASP A 161 -8.64 -23.59 -2.05
CA ASP A 161 -8.04 -24.91 -1.82
C ASP A 161 -7.44 -25.47 -3.11
N SER A 162 -8.21 -25.41 -4.22
CA SER A 162 -7.71 -25.81 -5.55
C SER A 162 -6.58 -24.90 -6.04
N VAL A 163 -6.67 -23.59 -5.80
CA VAL A 163 -5.61 -22.63 -6.18
C VAL A 163 -4.32 -22.95 -5.46
N ILE A 164 -4.36 -23.28 -4.17
CA ILE A 164 -3.17 -23.65 -3.39
C ILE A 164 -2.57 -24.96 -3.93
N GLU A 165 -3.39 -25.98 -4.20
CA GLU A 165 -2.94 -27.26 -4.77
C GLU A 165 -2.28 -27.07 -6.15
N GLU A 166 -2.90 -26.28 -7.04
CA GLU A 166 -2.41 -26.02 -8.39
C GLU A 166 -1.12 -25.20 -8.42
N THR A 167 -0.91 -24.35 -7.40
CA THR A 167 0.25 -23.45 -7.37
C THR A 167 1.42 -23.99 -6.55
N GLN A 168 1.23 -25.03 -5.75
CA GLN A 168 2.22 -25.54 -4.80
C GLN A 168 3.56 -25.93 -5.45
N ASP A 169 3.53 -26.48 -6.66
CA ASP A 169 4.69 -26.94 -7.40
C ASP A 169 4.96 -26.09 -8.67
N THR A 170 4.49 -24.86 -8.71
CA THR A 170 4.62 -23.94 -9.84
C THR A 170 5.28 -22.63 -9.43
N ASP A 171 5.78 -21.87 -10.42
CA ASP A 171 6.29 -20.50 -10.22
C ASP A 171 5.16 -19.46 -10.14
N SER A 172 3.91 -19.89 -9.92
CA SER A 172 2.78 -18.98 -9.81
C SER A 172 2.90 -18.06 -8.60
N SER A 173 2.70 -16.79 -8.82
CA SER A 173 2.72 -15.76 -7.79
C SER A 173 1.34 -15.14 -7.55
N CYS A 174 0.26 -15.85 -7.91
CA CYS A 174 -1.10 -15.33 -7.77
C CYS A 174 -1.54 -15.09 -6.32
N LEU A 175 -0.95 -15.80 -5.35
CA LEU A 175 -1.21 -15.58 -3.92
C LEU A 175 -0.42 -14.41 -3.31
N LEU A 176 0.56 -13.87 -4.04
CA LEU A 176 1.36 -12.74 -3.58
C LEU A 176 0.57 -11.44 -3.70
N ASN A 177 0.24 -10.81 -2.57
CA ASN A 177 -0.29 -9.44 -2.60
C ASN A 177 0.82 -8.45 -2.98
N ARG A 178 0.93 -8.13 -4.26
CA ARG A 178 1.95 -7.20 -4.78
C ARG A 178 1.83 -5.81 -4.20
N ALA A 179 0.63 -5.39 -3.80
CA ALA A 179 0.43 -4.06 -3.22
C ALA A 179 1.21 -3.87 -1.92
N THR A 180 1.32 -4.92 -1.10
CA THR A 180 1.95 -4.85 0.23
C THR A 180 3.25 -5.64 0.33
N GLN A 181 3.44 -6.67 -0.49
CA GLN A 181 4.56 -7.61 -0.39
C GLN A 181 5.51 -7.57 -1.60
N GLY A 182 5.07 -7.06 -2.75
CA GLY A 182 5.93 -6.89 -3.91
C GLY A 182 6.95 -5.78 -3.66
N LEU A 183 8.23 -6.08 -3.87
CA LEU A 183 9.32 -5.10 -3.80
C LEU A 183 9.83 -4.82 -5.20
N TYR A 184 9.73 -3.56 -5.61
CA TYR A 184 10.08 -3.11 -6.95
C TYR A 184 11.04 -1.93 -6.90
N PRO A 185 11.97 -1.79 -7.85
CA PRO A 185 12.68 -0.53 -8.04
C PRO A 185 11.67 0.60 -8.31
N PRO A 186 11.70 1.69 -7.55
CA PRO A 186 10.73 2.78 -7.74
C PRO A 186 10.91 3.53 -9.07
N GLY A 187 12.07 3.40 -9.71
CA GLY A 187 12.39 4.14 -10.91
C GLY A 187 12.21 5.64 -10.74
N SER A 188 11.81 6.32 -11.78
CA SER A 188 11.68 7.79 -11.78
C SER A 188 10.68 8.36 -10.77
N THR A 189 9.85 7.55 -10.12
CA THR A 189 8.99 8.04 -9.01
C THR A 189 9.83 8.47 -7.81
N PHE A 190 10.99 7.86 -7.61
CA PHE A 190 11.92 8.17 -6.53
C PHE A 190 12.56 9.57 -6.65
N LYS A 191 12.63 10.14 -7.86
CA LYS A 191 13.15 11.50 -8.12
C LYS A 191 12.44 12.57 -7.29
N VAL A 192 11.24 12.31 -6.81
CA VAL A 192 10.52 13.21 -5.91
C VAL A 192 11.25 13.34 -4.57
N LEU A 193 11.79 12.25 -4.01
CA LEU A 193 12.60 12.28 -2.78
C LEU A 193 14.00 12.86 -3.04
N THR A 194 14.61 12.54 -4.19
CA THR A 194 15.89 13.14 -4.62
C THR A 194 15.78 14.67 -4.75
N ALA A 195 14.69 15.15 -5.37
CA ALA A 195 14.41 16.59 -5.48
C ALA A 195 14.22 17.24 -4.10
N LEU A 196 13.53 16.55 -3.19
CA LEU A 196 13.30 17.05 -1.84
C LEU A 196 14.60 17.23 -1.08
N GLU A 197 15.49 16.24 -1.11
CA GLU A 197 16.79 16.35 -0.43
C GLU A 197 17.64 17.47 -1.04
N TYR A 198 17.65 17.57 -2.36
CA TYR A 198 18.34 18.68 -3.03
C TYR A 198 17.83 20.06 -2.59
N ILE A 199 16.49 20.20 -2.42
CA ILE A 199 15.86 21.44 -1.91
C ILE A 199 16.30 21.72 -0.46
N HIS A 200 16.43 20.69 0.37
CA HIS A 200 16.87 20.84 1.76
C HIS A 200 18.33 21.29 1.87
N GLU A 201 19.20 20.72 1.07
CA GLU A 201 20.63 21.04 1.11
C GLU A 201 20.99 22.33 0.38
N ASN A 202 20.15 22.78 -0.57
CA ASN A 202 20.46 23.89 -1.46
C ASN A 202 19.44 25.03 -1.37
N SER A 203 19.74 26.06 -0.59
CA SER A 203 18.88 27.26 -0.49
C SER A 203 18.64 27.98 -1.83
N ASN A 204 19.52 27.77 -2.81
CA ASN A 204 19.45 28.31 -4.16
C ASN A 204 18.94 27.30 -5.20
N TYR A 205 18.23 26.23 -4.81
CA TYR A 205 17.74 25.17 -5.71
C TYR A 205 17.01 25.70 -6.96
N LYS A 206 16.37 26.88 -6.88
CA LYS A 206 15.71 27.54 -8.02
C LYS A 206 16.69 28.02 -9.13
N LYS A 207 17.97 28.07 -8.81
CA LYS A 207 19.02 28.43 -9.80
C LYS A 207 19.68 27.20 -10.40
N TYR A 208 19.21 26.02 -10.06
CA TYR A 208 19.70 24.79 -10.68
C TYR A 208 19.56 24.87 -12.19
N SER A 209 20.57 24.46 -12.89
CA SER A 209 20.59 24.40 -14.34
C SER A 209 21.54 23.30 -14.79
N TYR A 210 21.11 22.46 -15.71
CA TYR A 210 21.89 21.36 -16.25
C TYR A 210 21.63 21.24 -17.75
N VAL A 211 22.68 20.95 -18.55
CA VAL A 211 22.55 20.72 -20.00
C VAL A 211 22.49 19.21 -20.26
N CYS A 212 21.33 18.70 -20.57
CA CYS A 212 21.14 17.30 -20.89
C CYS A 212 21.39 17.00 -22.36
N GLN A 213 22.37 16.15 -22.63
CA GLN A 213 22.73 15.67 -23.99
C GLN A 213 22.15 14.28 -24.30
N GLY A 214 21.19 13.77 -23.47
CA GLY A 214 20.61 12.43 -23.62
C GLY A 214 21.33 11.36 -22.79
N GLU A 215 22.62 11.49 -22.61
CA GLU A 215 23.45 10.63 -21.77
C GLU A 215 24.58 11.42 -21.11
N ASP A 216 25.13 10.92 -20.01
CA ASP A 216 26.29 11.47 -19.32
C ASP A 216 26.95 10.41 -18.44
N ILE A 217 28.18 10.65 -17.99
CA ILE A 217 28.94 9.73 -17.13
C ILE A 217 29.18 10.40 -15.78
N PHE A 218 28.77 9.72 -14.69
CA PHE A 218 28.91 10.15 -13.31
C PHE A 218 29.70 9.11 -12.52
N ASP A 219 30.87 9.49 -12.06
CA ASP A 219 31.82 8.61 -11.34
C ASP A 219 32.02 7.23 -12.05
N GLY A 220 32.20 7.28 -13.38
CA GLY A 220 32.38 6.08 -14.20
C GLY A 220 31.10 5.31 -14.56
N VAL A 221 29.94 5.71 -14.06
CA VAL A 221 28.64 5.12 -14.37
C VAL A 221 27.96 5.90 -15.49
N GLN A 222 27.64 5.25 -16.59
CA GLN A 222 26.88 5.82 -17.68
C GLN A 222 25.38 5.86 -17.32
N ILE A 223 24.79 7.03 -17.39
CA ILE A 223 23.35 7.26 -17.21
C ILE A 223 22.80 7.85 -18.51
N HIS A 224 21.70 7.29 -19.00
CA HIS A 224 20.99 7.83 -20.15
C HIS A 224 19.53 8.14 -19.83
N CYS A 225 18.97 9.11 -20.52
CA CYS A 225 17.53 9.38 -20.50
C CYS A 225 16.79 8.30 -21.31
N SER A 226 15.47 8.16 -21.09
CA SER A 226 14.66 7.24 -21.88
C SER A 226 14.84 7.54 -23.36
N ASP A 227 15.06 6.50 -24.17
CA ASP A 227 15.31 6.61 -25.62
C ASP A 227 16.42 7.60 -25.99
N TYR A 228 17.37 7.85 -25.09
CA TYR A 228 18.46 8.83 -25.25
C TYR A 228 17.95 10.25 -25.57
N ALA A 229 16.75 10.59 -25.06
CA ALA A 229 16.12 11.89 -25.28
C ALA A 229 16.98 13.04 -24.77
N VAL A 230 17.29 13.99 -25.65
CA VAL A 230 18.00 15.24 -25.32
C VAL A 230 16.99 16.25 -24.79
N HIS A 231 17.19 16.75 -23.56
CA HIS A 231 16.30 17.72 -22.94
C HIS A 231 16.81 19.15 -22.96
N ASP A 232 17.99 19.37 -23.54
CA ASP A 232 18.70 20.67 -23.57
C ASP A 232 18.94 21.24 -22.16
N THR A 233 18.84 22.51 -21.98
CA THR A 233 18.98 23.16 -20.66
C THR A 233 17.70 22.98 -19.86
N VAL A 234 17.81 22.33 -18.70
CA VAL A 234 16.71 22.08 -17.76
C VAL A 234 17.03 22.69 -16.39
N ASP A 235 16.03 23.28 -15.77
CA ASP A 235 16.04 23.58 -14.33
C ASP A 235 15.50 22.40 -13.52
N LEU A 236 15.31 22.56 -12.20
CA LEU A 236 14.78 21.48 -11.34
C LEU A 236 13.35 21.08 -11.73
N ALA A 237 12.51 22.06 -12.10
CA ALA A 237 11.11 21.79 -12.47
C ALA A 237 11.02 21.03 -13.80
N ASP A 238 11.75 21.47 -14.81
CA ASP A 238 11.86 20.80 -16.09
C ASP A 238 12.47 19.40 -15.95
N SER A 239 13.49 19.26 -15.10
CA SER A 239 14.12 17.97 -14.82
C SER A 239 13.12 16.95 -14.28
N LEU A 240 12.23 17.37 -13.36
CA LEU A 240 11.18 16.49 -12.83
C LEU A 240 10.07 16.26 -13.85
N ALA A 241 9.62 17.31 -14.52
CA ALA A 241 8.53 17.25 -15.50
C ALA A 241 8.88 16.32 -16.69
N LYS A 242 10.07 16.47 -17.25
CA LYS A 242 10.59 15.66 -18.37
C LYS A 242 11.20 14.33 -17.90
N SER A 243 11.25 14.08 -16.59
CA SER A 243 11.86 12.88 -16.00
C SER A 243 13.34 12.67 -16.43
N CYS A 244 14.12 13.74 -16.54
CA CYS A 244 15.50 13.72 -17.02
C CYS A 244 16.42 12.88 -16.09
N ASN A 245 16.93 11.75 -16.56
CA ASN A 245 17.79 10.87 -15.76
C ASN A 245 19.14 11.50 -15.49
N THR A 246 19.79 12.07 -16.52
CA THR A 246 21.12 12.66 -16.38
C THR A 246 21.13 13.87 -15.45
N SER A 247 20.08 14.71 -15.49
CA SER A 247 19.93 15.81 -14.54
C SER A 247 19.77 15.30 -13.10
N PHE A 248 18.95 14.26 -12.86
CA PHE A 248 18.78 13.70 -11.52
C PHE A 248 20.01 12.94 -11.01
N ALA A 249 20.76 12.29 -11.87
CA ALA A 249 22.08 11.75 -11.53
C ALA A 249 23.04 12.89 -11.08
N ASN A 250 23.09 14.01 -11.84
CA ASN A 250 23.86 15.19 -11.46
C ASN A 250 23.41 15.80 -10.13
N ILE A 251 22.11 15.84 -9.86
CA ILE A 251 21.56 16.26 -8.55
C ILE A 251 22.04 15.32 -7.47
N GLY A 252 21.92 14.01 -7.66
CA GLY A 252 22.35 13.00 -6.71
C GLY A 252 23.80 13.13 -6.30
N MET A 253 24.70 13.38 -7.28
CA MET A 253 26.13 13.58 -7.02
C MET A 253 26.45 14.82 -6.16
N GLN A 254 25.48 15.70 -5.93
CA GLN A 254 25.63 16.89 -5.09
C GLN A 254 25.09 16.68 -3.67
N LEU A 255 24.41 15.56 -3.39
CA LEU A 255 23.76 15.26 -2.11
C LEU A 255 24.77 14.65 -1.12
N ASP A 256 24.59 14.99 0.17
CA ASP A 256 25.21 14.22 1.26
C ASP A 256 24.52 12.88 1.41
N LYS A 257 25.27 11.79 1.30
CA LYS A 257 24.73 10.42 1.33
C LYS A 257 24.01 10.12 2.65
N GLN A 258 24.48 10.65 3.78
CA GLN A 258 23.86 10.38 5.08
C GLN A 258 22.55 11.17 5.24
N SER A 259 22.53 12.44 4.84
CA SER A 259 21.32 13.28 4.83
C SER A 259 20.23 12.67 3.96
N TYR A 260 20.61 12.19 2.77
CA TYR A 260 19.69 11.53 1.85
C TYR A 260 19.12 10.23 2.44
N ARG A 261 19.96 9.41 3.09
CA ARG A 261 19.52 8.24 3.84
C ARG A 261 18.55 8.62 4.94
N ASP A 262 18.90 9.63 5.75
CA ASP A 262 18.07 10.08 6.87
C ASP A 262 16.70 10.57 6.40
N LEU A 263 16.63 11.26 5.24
CA LEU A 263 15.37 11.62 4.61
C LEU A 263 14.56 10.38 4.22
N CYS A 264 15.17 9.42 3.52
CA CYS A 264 14.49 8.17 3.13
C CYS A 264 13.98 7.39 4.36
N GLU A 265 14.75 7.37 5.44
CA GLU A 265 14.34 6.73 6.70
C GLU A 265 13.23 7.51 7.45
N LYS A 266 13.12 8.82 7.27
CA LYS A 266 11.94 9.59 7.73
C LYS A 266 10.69 9.18 6.97
N PHE A 267 10.81 8.86 5.69
CA PHE A 267 9.74 8.31 4.86
C PHE A 267 9.55 6.79 5.04
N LEU A 268 10.18 6.16 6.04
CA LEU A 268 10.06 4.77 6.47
C LEU A 268 10.76 3.73 5.58
N PHE A 269 11.66 4.11 4.70
CA PHE A 269 12.58 3.10 4.14
C PHE A 269 13.37 2.44 5.29
N ASN A 270 13.65 1.15 5.18
CA ASN A 270 14.33 0.33 6.21
C ASN A 270 13.60 0.22 7.55
N LYS A 271 12.40 0.78 7.68
CA LYS A 271 11.60 0.80 8.92
C LYS A 271 10.27 0.07 8.75
N ASP A 272 9.63 -0.20 9.89
CA ASP A 272 8.28 -0.75 9.89
C ASP A 272 7.27 0.32 9.48
N LEU A 273 6.33 -0.08 8.60
CA LEU A 273 5.19 0.76 8.26
C LEU A 273 4.14 0.70 9.39
N PRO A 274 3.43 1.79 9.66
CA PRO A 274 2.34 1.82 10.63
C PRO A 274 1.05 1.19 10.03
N TYR A 275 1.16 -0.06 9.59
CA TYR A 275 0.09 -0.82 8.93
C TYR A 275 -0.09 -2.18 9.62
N ASP A 276 -1.33 -2.50 9.99
CA ASP A 276 -1.64 -3.72 10.76
C ASP A 276 -1.72 -5.00 9.87
N GLY A 277 -1.69 -4.87 8.54
CA GLY A 277 -1.69 -5.99 7.60
C GLY A 277 -0.29 -6.55 7.35
N TYR A 278 -0.22 -7.63 6.59
CA TYR A 278 1.05 -8.25 6.20
C TYR A 278 1.72 -7.45 5.07
N TYR A 279 3.00 -7.10 5.20
CA TYR A 279 3.76 -6.32 4.22
C TYR A 279 5.26 -6.66 4.27
N ARG A 280 5.99 -6.26 3.24
CA ARG A 280 7.46 -6.24 3.22
C ARG A 280 7.99 -4.82 3.38
N LYS A 281 9.12 -4.69 4.09
CA LYS A 281 9.80 -3.40 4.26
C LYS A 281 10.43 -2.96 2.96
N SER A 282 10.27 -1.69 2.62
CA SER A 282 11.01 -1.06 1.54
C SER A 282 12.46 -0.81 1.94
N GLU A 283 13.38 -0.90 0.98
CA GLU A 283 14.81 -0.87 1.20
C GLU A 283 15.47 0.34 0.51
N PHE A 284 16.34 1.02 1.24
CA PHE A 284 17.23 2.05 0.73
C PHE A 284 18.63 1.75 1.25
N LYS A 285 19.56 1.40 0.36
CA LYS A 285 20.87 0.87 0.77
C LYS A 285 21.99 1.90 0.79
N LEU A 286 21.87 3.00 0.03
CA LEU A 286 22.88 4.05 0.03
C LEU A 286 23.17 4.53 1.46
N SER A 287 24.44 4.69 1.79
CA SER A 287 24.92 5.08 3.12
C SER A 287 26.17 5.95 2.99
N ALA A 288 26.61 6.56 4.08
CA ALA A 288 27.87 7.34 4.11
C ALA A 288 29.11 6.55 3.66
N SER A 289 29.06 5.20 3.78
CA SER A 289 30.17 4.32 3.39
C SER A 289 30.04 3.73 1.98
N SER A 290 28.92 3.98 1.28
CA SER A 290 28.71 3.54 -0.09
C SER A 290 29.67 4.22 -1.06
N ASP A 291 30.01 3.52 -2.14
CA ASP A 291 30.81 4.09 -3.23
C ASP A 291 30.01 5.19 -3.93
N ASP A 292 30.70 6.21 -4.44
CA ASP A 292 30.05 7.33 -5.14
C ASP A 292 29.40 6.87 -6.45
N SER A 293 29.90 5.80 -7.05
CA SER A 293 29.31 5.15 -8.23
C SER A 293 27.90 4.59 -8.01
N GLU A 294 27.47 4.37 -6.75
CA GLU A 294 26.10 3.94 -6.44
C GLU A 294 25.08 5.09 -6.50
N ILE A 295 25.56 6.35 -6.39
CA ILE A 295 24.68 7.53 -6.27
C ILE A 295 23.84 7.78 -7.53
N PRO A 296 24.42 7.77 -8.76
CA PRO A 296 23.67 8.14 -9.97
C PRO A 296 22.44 7.27 -10.19
N GLN A 297 22.56 5.95 -10.01
CA GLN A 297 21.44 5.02 -10.16
C GLN A 297 20.43 5.15 -9.01
N THR A 298 20.90 5.29 -7.77
CA THR A 298 20.03 5.50 -6.61
C THR A 298 19.19 6.78 -6.76
N ALA A 299 19.80 7.87 -7.24
CA ALA A 299 19.12 9.16 -7.42
C ALA A 299 17.96 9.13 -8.43
N ILE A 300 17.99 8.18 -9.37
CA ILE A 300 16.90 7.96 -10.34
C ILE A 300 15.98 6.79 -9.96
N GLY A 301 16.17 6.21 -8.76
CA GLY A 301 15.33 5.13 -8.21
C GLY A 301 15.64 3.76 -8.79
N GLN A 302 16.87 3.57 -9.26
CA GLN A 302 17.42 2.29 -9.72
C GLN A 302 18.39 1.71 -8.66
N GLY A 303 19.14 0.71 -9.02
CA GLY A 303 20.07 0.02 -8.13
C GLY A 303 19.33 -0.76 -7.03
N ASP A 304 19.87 -0.69 -5.81
CA ASP A 304 19.37 -1.49 -4.66
C ASP A 304 18.19 -0.85 -3.89
N THR A 305 17.56 0.18 -4.45
CA THR A 305 16.38 0.81 -3.83
C THR A 305 15.12 0.03 -4.23
N LEU A 306 14.39 -0.47 -3.22
CA LEU A 306 13.18 -1.25 -3.43
C LEU A 306 12.02 -0.68 -2.60
N ILE A 307 10.81 -0.63 -3.20
CA ILE A 307 9.62 -0.10 -2.55
C ILE A 307 8.39 -0.98 -2.83
N THR A 308 7.47 -1.05 -1.85
CA THR A 308 6.14 -1.62 -2.10
C THR A 308 5.19 -0.56 -2.64
N PRO A 309 4.19 -0.91 -3.47
CA PRO A 309 3.16 0.02 -3.94
C PRO A 309 2.40 0.73 -2.81
N LEU A 310 2.11 0.03 -1.70
CA LEU A 310 1.49 0.64 -0.52
C LEU A 310 2.39 1.75 0.06
N HIS A 311 3.69 1.49 0.21
CA HIS A 311 4.62 2.49 0.73
C HIS A 311 4.76 3.69 -0.22
N SER A 312 4.78 3.45 -1.53
CA SER A 312 4.75 4.52 -2.54
C SER A 312 3.49 5.40 -2.39
N ALA A 313 2.32 4.77 -2.23
CA ALA A 313 1.07 5.49 -1.98
C ALA A 313 1.10 6.31 -0.67
N MET A 314 1.72 5.78 0.41
CA MET A 314 1.91 6.51 1.67
C MET A 314 2.80 7.75 1.49
N ILE A 315 3.89 7.65 0.73
CA ILE A 315 4.77 8.79 0.41
C ILE A 315 4.00 9.87 -0.35
N MET A 316 3.28 9.50 -1.41
CA MET A 316 2.49 10.44 -2.20
C MET A 316 1.35 11.05 -1.38
N SER A 317 0.67 10.26 -0.54
CA SER A 317 -0.35 10.74 0.40
C SER A 317 0.22 11.71 1.42
N THR A 318 1.45 11.50 1.91
CA THR A 318 2.13 12.43 2.81
C THR A 318 2.35 13.79 2.15
N ILE A 319 2.81 13.81 0.91
CA ILE A 319 3.00 15.05 0.13
C ILE A 319 1.64 15.73 -0.10
N ALA A 320 0.62 14.98 -0.51
CA ALA A 320 -0.73 15.50 -0.74
C ALA A 320 -1.35 16.09 0.53
N ASN A 321 -1.07 15.50 1.70
CA ASN A 321 -1.55 15.91 3.02
C ASN A 321 -0.67 16.98 3.71
N GLY A 322 0.08 17.77 2.95
CA GLY A 322 0.86 18.87 3.50
C GLY A 322 2.03 18.43 4.39
N GLY A 323 2.57 17.25 4.16
CA GLY A 323 3.72 16.68 4.86
C GLY A 323 3.39 15.84 6.08
N VAL A 324 2.12 15.57 6.34
CA VAL A 324 1.66 14.74 7.46
C VAL A 324 1.34 13.33 6.94
N MET A 325 2.04 12.34 7.45
CA MET A 325 1.79 10.92 7.16
C MET A 325 0.69 10.39 8.08
N MET A 326 -0.29 9.74 7.48
CA MET A 326 -1.33 9.00 8.19
C MET A 326 -1.02 7.51 8.15
N SER A 327 -1.39 6.79 9.22
CA SER A 327 -1.30 5.32 9.24
C SER A 327 -2.36 4.73 8.31
N PRO A 328 -1.99 3.87 7.33
CA PRO A 328 -2.96 3.25 6.44
C PRO A 328 -3.82 2.22 7.18
N TYR A 329 -5.10 2.12 6.83
CA TYR A 329 -6.02 1.13 7.39
C TYR A 329 -7.15 0.78 6.44
N MET A 330 -7.72 -0.43 6.62
CA MET A 330 -8.83 -0.95 5.80
C MET A 330 -10.10 -1.26 6.58
N ILE A 331 -10.10 -1.20 7.92
CA ILE A 331 -11.29 -1.46 8.75
C ILE A 331 -11.82 -0.13 9.27
N ASP A 332 -13.03 0.26 8.85
CA ASP A 332 -13.68 1.51 9.31
C ASP A 332 -14.36 1.30 10.67
N ARG A 333 -15.19 0.27 10.77
CA ARG A 333 -15.93 -0.05 11.99
C ARG A 333 -16.37 -1.50 12.06
N ILE A 334 -16.77 -1.90 13.26
CA ILE A 334 -17.37 -3.20 13.56
C ILE A 334 -18.81 -2.94 14.01
N GLU A 335 -19.74 -3.69 13.44
CA GLU A 335 -21.15 -3.70 13.82
C GLU A 335 -21.54 -5.11 14.28
N ASN A 336 -22.53 -5.23 15.17
CA ASN A 336 -23.11 -6.54 15.46
C ASN A 336 -24.00 -6.99 14.29
N CYS A 337 -24.55 -8.20 14.35
CA CYS A 337 -25.43 -8.69 13.28
C CYS A 337 -26.77 -7.92 13.18
N ASP A 338 -27.14 -7.12 14.18
CA ASP A 338 -28.33 -6.28 14.22
C ASP A 338 -28.06 -4.87 13.65
N GLY A 339 -26.78 -4.57 13.29
CA GLY A 339 -26.32 -3.28 12.76
C GLY A 339 -25.91 -2.27 13.84
N ASP A 340 -25.89 -2.67 15.12
CA ASP A 340 -25.44 -1.77 16.18
C ASP A 340 -23.92 -1.63 16.18
N LEU A 341 -23.43 -0.41 16.37
CA LEU A 341 -22.01 -0.08 16.41
C LEU A 341 -21.33 -0.75 17.63
N VAL A 342 -20.33 -1.58 17.37
CA VAL A 342 -19.49 -2.20 18.40
C VAL A 342 -18.18 -1.43 18.58
N LYS A 343 -17.55 -1.01 17.48
CA LYS A 343 -16.27 -0.31 17.51
C LYS A 343 -16.04 0.52 16.24
N THR A 344 -15.39 1.66 16.38
CA THR A 344 -14.93 2.50 15.26
C THR A 344 -13.40 2.58 15.25
N PHE A 345 -12.80 2.51 14.07
CA PHE A 345 -11.39 2.80 13.85
C PHE A 345 -11.27 4.23 13.33
N LYS A 346 -10.49 5.03 14.03
CA LYS A 346 -10.32 6.45 13.69
C LYS A 346 -9.02 6.65 12.93
N PRO A 347 -8.96 7.65 12.02
CA PRO A 347 -7.70 8.08 11.43
C PRO A 347 -6.63 8.29 12.49
N ASN A 348 -5.44 7.76 12.24
CA ASN A 348 -4.29 7.87 13.11
C ASN A 348 -3.16 8.59 12.40
N THR A 349 -2.71 9.71 12.96
CA THR A 349 -1.55 10.43 12.45
C THR A 349 -0.27 9.73 12.88
N TYR A 350 0.51 9.22 11.93
CA TYR A 350 1.84 8.69 12.21
C TYR A 350 2.80 9.80 12.63
N GLY A 351 2.86 10.89 11.85
CA GLY A 351 3.69 12.04 12.18
C GLY A 351 3.83 13.06 11.05
N LYS A 352 4.42 14.19 11.38
CA LYS A 352 4.82 15.18 10.38
C LYS A 352 6.21 14.82 9.85
N ILE A 353 6.27 14.40 8.59
CA ILE A 353 7.49 13.92 7.93
C ILE A 353 8.27 15.08 7.33
N ILE A 354 7.57 15.98 6.60
CA ILE A 354 8.16 17.16 5.98
C ILE A 354 7.35 18.43 6.32
N SER A 355 7.90 19.58 6.03
CA SER A 355 7.17 20.84 6.21
C SER A 355 6.04 20.98 5.19
N SER A 356 5.03 21.79 5.51
CA SER A 356 3.97 22.09 4.55
C SER A 356 4.45 22.95 3.37
N SER A 357 5.54 23.69 3.55
CA SER A 357 6.21 24.39 2.45
C SER A 357 6.88 23.44 1.46
N ASP A 358 7.59 22.41 1.96
CA ASP A 358 8.23 21.39 1.13
C ASP A 358 7.19 20.57 0.37
N ALA A 359 6.13 20.15 1.07
CA ALA A 359 5.01 19.45 0.44
C ALA A 359 4.36 20.28 -0.68
N LYS A 360 4.23 21.62 -0.47
CA LYS A 360 3.73 22.52 -1.51
C LYS A 360 4.68 22.60 -2.69
N ILE A 361 5.99 22.77 -2.45
CA ILE A 361 6.98 22.82 -3.52
C ILE A 361 6.95 21.54 -4.35
N LEU A 362 6.94 20.38 -3.70
CA LEU A 362 6.85 19.09 -4.40
C LEU A 362 5.58 18.97 -5.22
N LYS A 363 4.42 19.37 -4.69
CA LYS A 363 3.17 19.38 -5.46
C LYS A 363 3.26 20.29 -6.68
N ASP A 364 3.84 21.48 -6.54
CA ASP A 364 4.02 22.43 -7.64
C ASP A 364 4.95 21.84 -8.73
N LEU A 365 6.05 21.16 -8.35
CA LEU A 365 6.92 20.45 -9.27
C LEU A 365 6.22 19.29 -9.98
N MET A 366 5.45 18.49 -9.23
CA MET A 366 4.70 17.33 -9.75
C MET A 366 3.55 17.75 -10.68
N LEU A 367 2.99 18.95 -10.53
CA LEU A 367 2.03 19.53 -11.48
C LEU A 367 2.65 19.74 -12.86
N GLY A 368 3.94 20.05 -12.95
CA GLY A 368 4.66 20.16 -14.22
C GLY A 368 4.64 18.86 -15.01
N VAL A 369 4.72 17.71 -14.34
CA VAL A 369 4.71 16.38 -14.99
C VAL A 369 3.42 16.14 -15.79
N THR A 370 2.28 16.57 -15.23
CA THR A 370 0.95 16.36 -15.83
C THR A 370 0.50 17.54 -16.71
N SER A 371 1.09 18.72 -16.55
CA SER A 371 0.71 19.90 -17.33
C SER A 371 1.45 20.01 -18.66
N TYR A 372 2.75 19.72 -18.68
CA TYR A 372 3.60 19.84 -19.88
C TYR A 372 4.72 18.78 -19.96
N GLY A 373 4.80 17.88 -18.97
CA GLY A 373 5.81 16.84 -18.86
C GLY A 373 5.35 15.50 -19.42
N THR A 374 5.94 14.42 -18.88
CA THR A 374 5.78 13.04 -19.36
C THR A 374 4.36 12.47 -19.28
N ALA A 375 3.47 13.10 -18.55
CA ALA A 375 2.06 12.64 -18.39
C ALA A 375 1.05 13.65 -18.98
N SER A 376 1.48 14.70 -19.67
CA SER A 376 0.59 15.75 -20.17
C SER A 376 -0.51 15.23 -21.08
N ASP A 377 -0.19 14.34 -22.01
CA ASP A 377 -1.15 13.80 -22.98
C ASP A 377 -2.22 12.93 -22.29
N ALA A 378 -1.82 12.17 -21.27
CA ALA A 378 -2.75 11.29 -20.55
C ALA A 378 -3.80 12.07 -19.74
N PHE A 379 -3.55 13.32 -19.37
CA PHE A 379 -4.42 14.12 -18.50
C PHE A 379 -4.92 15.42 -19.17
N ALA A 380 -4.70 15.60 -20.46
CA ALA A 380 -5.05 16.82 -21.20
C ALA A 380 -6.51 17.23 -21.07
N ASP A 381 -7.43 16.24 -21.09
CA ASP A 381 -8.88 16.45 -21.06
C ASP A 381 -9.51 16.23 -19.68
N THR A 382 -8.71 16.10 -18.60
CA THR A 382 -9.27 15.87 -17.28
C THR A 382 -9.78 17.16 -16.65
N PRO A 383 -10.97 17.13 -16.00
CA PRO A 383 -11.52 18.31 -15.32
C PRO A 383 -10.85 18.59 -13.97
N TYR A 384 -9.88 17.78 -13.57
CA TYR A 384 -9.22 17.85 -12.27
C TYR A 384 -7.77 18.30 -12.41
N THR A 385 -7.28 18.99 -11.39
CA THR A 385 -5.84 19.26 -11.25
C THR A 385 -5.14 18.02 -10.70
N ILE A 386 -4.20 17.49 -11.45
CA ILE A 386 -3.47 16.26 -11.10
C ILE A 386 -2.00 16.59 -10.92
N ALA A 387 -1.43 16.17 -9.82
CA ALA A 387 0.00 16.17 -9.58
C ALA A 387 0.50 14.72 -9.52
N GLY A 388 1.53 14.38 -10.27
CA GLY A 388 1.99 13.00 -10.36
C GLY A 388 3.44 12.86 -10.77
N LYS A 389 3.92 11.63 -10.84
CA LYS A 389 5.23 11.28 -11.41
C LYS A 389 5.12 9.94 -12.12
N THR A 390 5.50 9.91 -13.37
CA THR A 390 5.67 8.68 -14.15
C THR A 390 6.90 7.90 -13.66
N GLY A 391 6.84 6.58 -13.75
CA GLY A 391 7.96 5.70 -13.42
C GLY A 391 8.20 4.68 -14.53
N THR A 392 9.47 4.46 -14.83
CA THR A 392 9.96 3.33 -15.60
C THR A 392 11.18 2.81 -14.84
N ALA A 393 11.21 1.50 -14.60
CA ALA A 393 12.36 0.84 -13.98
C ALA A 393 12.89 -0.21 -14.95
N GLU A 394 14.20 -0.31 -15.06
CA GLU A 394 14.85 -1.36 -15.81
C GLU A 394 15.15 -2.51 -14.85
N PHE A 395 14.79 -3.71 -15.24
CA PHE A 395 15.24 -4.93 -14.57
C PHE A 395 16.42 -5.47 -15.39
N ASN A 396 17.57 -5.62 -14.74
CA ASN A 396 18.64 -6.44 -15.30
C ASN A 396 18.22 -7.90 -15.08
N ASP A 397 17.94 -8.61 -16.18
CA ASP A 397 17.73 -10.05 -16.19
C ASP A 397 19.01 -10.79 -15.76
#